data_5bf59394b88b74fda3a51c6866e8a93b
#
_entry.id   5bf59394b88b74fda3a51c6866e8a93b
#
_cell.length_a   1.000
_cell.length_b   1.000
_cell.length_c   1.000
_cell.angle_alpha   90.00
_cell.angle_beta   90.00
_cell.angle_gamma   90.00
#
_symmetry.space_group_name_H-M   'P 1'
#
loop_
_entity.id
_entity.type
_entity.pdbx_description
1 polymer ?
#
loop_
_entity_poly.entity_id
_entity_poly.type
_entity_poly.pdbx_seq_one_letter_code
_entity_poly.pdbx_strand_id
1 'polypeptide(L)' 'MAKRTQLLVDLRAKGELELEHQLATLREELFKLRFQRTMKQLDNPMRVAQVRREIARIETILTERARGIKR' A
#
# COMPACT_ATOMS: atom_id res chain seq x y z
N MET A 1 12.98 -5.63 21.07
CA MET A 1 13.59 -5.55 20.03
C MET A 1 13.17 -4.71 18.92
N ALA A 2 14.02 -4.51 18.08
CA ALA A 2 13.90 -3.52 17.07
C ALA A 2 13.26 -3.98 15.78
N LYS A 3 12.70 -5.17 15.73
CA LYS A 3 12.21 -5.69 14.46
C LYS A 3 11.12 -4.82 13.84
N ARG A 4 10.13 -4.40 14.64
CA ARG A 4 9.08 -3.54 14.12
C ARG A 4 9.66 -2.18 13.71
N THR A 5 10.53 -1.63 14.54
CA THR A 5 11.18 -0.37 14.23
C THR A 5 12.04 -0.49 12.98
N GLN A 6 12.75 -1.63 12.86
CA GLN A 6 13.57 -1.87 11.69
C GLN A 6 12.74 -1.91 10.42
N LEU A 7 11.57 -2.56 10.46
CA LEU A 7 10.69 -2.58 9.30
C LEU A 7 10.23 -1.19 8.90
N LEU A 8 9.92 -0.35 9.88
CA LEU A 8 9.53 1.03 9.59
C LEU A 8 10.67 1.82 8.99
N VAL A 9 11.87 1.64 9.51
CA VAL A 9 13.06 2.30 8.98
C VAL A 9 13.30 1.83 7.54
N ASP A 10 13.20 0.55 7.30
CA ASP A 10 13.41 0.01 5.96
C ASP A 10 12.40 0.58 4.97
N LEU A 11 11.14 0.68 5.37
CA LEU A 11 10.11 1.27 4.52
C LEU A 11 10.42 2.73 4.20
N ARG A 12 10.89 3.47 5.18
CA ARG A 12 11.23 4.87 4.98
C ARG A 12 12.47 5.04 4.12
N ALA A 13 13.39 4.09 4.18
CA ALA A 13 14.60 4.14 3.39
C ALA A 13 14.34 3.93 1.90
N LYS A 14 13.22 3.30 1.56
CA LYS A 14 12.84 3.20 0.16
C LYS A 14 12.54 4.58 -0.39
N GLY A 15 12.98 4.83 -1.60
CA GLY A 15 12.71 6.11 -2.22
C GLY A 15 11.23 6.33 -2.47
N GLU A 16 10.85 7.60 -2.57
CA GLU A 16 9.47 7.93 -2.86
C GLU A 16 9.02 7.33 -4.17
N LEU A 17 9.93 7.27 -5.15
CA LEU A 17 9.59 6.68 -6.45
C LEU A 17 9.18 5.23 -6.31
N GLU A 18 9.88 4.49 -5.44
CA GLU A 18 9.55 3.09 -5.24
C GLU A 18 8.20 2.95 -4.55
N LEU A 19 7.94 3.79 -3.56
CA LEU A 19 6.65 3.77 -2.87
C LEU A 19 5.52 4.14 -3.82
N GLU A 20 5.74 5.14 -4.66
CA GLU A 20 4.73 5.52 -5.64
C GLU A 20 4.49 4.42 -6.65
N HIS A 21 5.55 3.71 -7.03
CA HIS A 21 5.42 2.58 -7.93
C HIS A 21 4.60 1.47 -7.30
N GLN A 22 4.88 1.15 -6.03
CA GLN A 22 4.11 0.15 -5.31
C GLN A 22 2.65 0.56 -5.18
N LEU A 23 2.42 1.85 -4.92
CA LEU A 23 1.07 2.36 -4.81
C LEU A 23 0.31 2.20 -6.12
N ALA A 24 0.96 2.54 -7.23
CA ALA A 24 0.34 2.39 -8.54
C ALA A 24 0.00 0.93 -8.84
N THR A 25 0.93 0.03 -8.49
CA THR A 25 0.71 -1.41 -8.69
C THR A 25 -0.48 -1.90 -7.86
N LEU A 26 -0.56 -1.46 -6.60
CA LEU A 26 -1.66 -1.86 -5.74
C LEU A 26 -3.00 -1.30 -6.21
N ARG A 27 -3.01 -0.07 -6.69
CA ARG A 27 -4.23 0.51 -7.23
C ARG A 27 -4.70 -0.22 -8.46
N GLU A 28 -3.77 -0.65 -9.31
CA GLU A 28 -4.10 -1.44 -10.47
C GLU A 28 -4.69 -2.78 -10.05
N GLU A 29 -4.09 -3.42 -9.06
CA GLU A 29 -4.62 -4.67 -8.54
C GLU A 29 -6.02 -4.48 -7.97
N LEU A 30 -6.23 -3.40 -7.22
CA LEU A 30 -7.54 -3.11 -6.65
C LEU A 30 -8.57 -2.93 -7.75
N PHE A 31 -8.20 -2.22 -8.81
CA PHE A 31 -9.09 -2.03 -9.94
C PHE A 31 -9.49 -3.37 -10.56
N LYS A 32 -8.52 -4.24 -10.77
CA LYS A 32 -8.80 -5.57 -11.32
C LYS A 32 -9.69 -6.38 -10.41
N LEU A 33 -9.44 -6.32 -9.10
CA LEU A 33 -10.27 -7.05 -8.14
C LEU A 33 -11.70 -6.55 -8.13
N ARG A 34 -11.87 -5.23 -8.21
CA ARG A 34 -13.21 -4.65 -8.29
C ARG A 34 -13.93 -5.07 -9.55
N PHE A 35 -13.19 -5.13 -10.66
CA PHE A 35 -13.74 -5.58 -11.92
C PHE A 35 -14.21 -7.03 -11.80
N GLN A 36 -13.38 -7.90 -11.23
CA GLN A 36 -13.73 -9.29 -11.03
C GLN A 36 -14.96 -9.42 -10.15
N ARG A 37 -15.05 -8.59 -9.12
CA ARG A 37 -16.22 -8.61 -8.24
C ARG A 37 -17.47 -8.22 -9.00
N THR A 38 -17.39 -7.23 -9.86
CA THR A 38 -18.50 -6.82 -10.70
C THR A 38 -18.93 -7.94 -11.62
N MET A 39 -17.96 -8.69 -12.15
CA MET A 39 -18.24 -9.83 -13.03
C MET A 39 -18.56 -11.10 -12.26
N LYS A 40 -18.62 -11.01 -10.92
CA LYS A 40 -18.90 -12.16 -10.05
C LYS A 40 -17.89 -13.27 -10.23
N GLN A 41 -16.65 -12.90 -10.48
CA GLN A 41 -15.55 -13.85 -10.68
C GLN A 41 -14.50 -13.78 -9.58
N LEU A 42 -14.78 -13.04 -8.51
CA LEU A 42 -13.83 -12.85 -7.43
C LEU A 42 -13.86 -14.04 -6.49
N ASP A 43 -12.74 -14.74 -6.40
CA ASP A 43 -12.63 -15.92 -5.56
C ASP A 43 -12.21 -15.61 -4.14
N ASN A 44 -11.55 -14.46 -3.92
CA ASN A 44 -11.00 -14.13 -2.61
C ASN A 44 -11.30 -12.68 -2.23
N PRO A 45 -12.47 -12.45 -1.62
CA PRO A 45 -12.83 -11.08 -1.23
C PRO A 45 -11.91 -10.50 -0.17
N MET A 46 -11.21 -11.34 0.60
CA MET A 46 -10.26 -10.85 1.59
C MET A 46 -9.10 -10.10 0.96
N ARG A 47 -8.75 -10.45 -0.28
CA ARG A 47 -7.67 -9.77 -0.96
C ARG A 47 -7.97 -8.29 -1.17
N VAL A 48 -9.23 -7.97 -1.44
CA VAL A 48 -9.64 -6.58 -1.60
C VAL A 48 -9.33 -5.78 -0.34
N ALA A 49 -9.67 -6.32 0.82
CA ALA A 49 -9.39 -5.64 2.08
C ALA A 49 -7.91 -5.49 2.32
N GLN A 50 -7.12 -6.52 1.99
CA GLN A 50 -5.68 -6.46 2.15
C GLN A 50 -5.06 -5.37 1.29
N VAL A 51 -5.45 -5.33 0.02
CA VAL A 51 -4.90 -4.34 -0.91
C VAL A 51 -5.26 -2.93 -0.47
N ARG A 52 -6.51 -2.73 -0.03
CA ARG A 52 -6.93 -1.41 0.45
C ARG A 52 -6.10 -0.96 1.65
N ARG A 53 -5.80 -1.88 2.57
CA ARG A 53 -4.98 -1.54 3.72
C ARG A 53 -3.56 -1.19 3.32
N GLU A 54 -2.99 -1.93 2.39
CA GLU A 54 -1.63 -1.65 1.92
C GLU A 54 -1.57 -0.29 1.23
N ILE A 55 -2.57 0.02 0.42
CA ILE A 55 -2.66 1.32 -0.22
C ILE A 55 -2.70 2.43 0.84
N ALA A 56 -3.54 2.26 1.86
CA ALA A 56 -3.66 3.26 2.90
C ALA A 56 -2.35 3.47 3.64
N ARG A 57 -1.59 2.41 3.89
CA ARG A 57 -0.30 2.53 4.54
C ARG A 57 0.69 3.34 3.73
N ILE A 58 0.77 3.04 2.44
CA ILE A 58 1.70 3.75 1.58
C ILE A 58 1.30 5.20 1.44
N GLU A 59 0.01 5.47 1.26
CA GLU A 59 -0.48 6.84 1.17
C GLU A 59 -0.18 7.62 2.45
N THR A 60 -0.29 6.98 3.60
CA THR A 60 0.03 7.63 4.86
C THR A 60 1.50 7.99 4.93
N ILE A 61 2.38 7.06 4.54
CA ILE A 61 3.82 7.31 4.55
C ILE A 61 4.15 8.47 3.61
N LEU A 62 3.60 8.46 2.41
CA LEU A 62 3.88 9.52 1.45
C LEU A 62 3.36 10.87 1.94
N THR A 63 2.18 10.88 2.55
CA THR A 63 1.61 12.10 3.08
C THR A 63 2.46 12.65 4.22
N GLU A 64 2.94 11.77 5.10
CA GLU A 64 3.79 12.21 6.21
C GLU A 64 5.09 12.79 5.70
N ARG A 65 5.68 12.19 4.67
CA ARG A 65 6.90 12.72 4.08
C ARG A 65 6.66 14.10 3.45
N ALA A 66 5.54 14.24 2.76
CA ALA A 66 5.20 15.51 2.13
C ALA A 66 5.01 16.63 3.16
N ARG A 67 4.52 16.27 4.34
CA ARG A 67 4.32 17.25 5.41
C ARG A 67 5.55 17.47 6.25
N GLY A 68 6.61 16.70 6.00
CA GLY A 68 7.82 16.81 6.79
C GLY A 68 7.71 16.20 8.17
N ILE A 69 6.72 15.34 8.39
CA ILE A 69 6.56 14.67 9.68
C ILE A 69 7.60 13.57 9.80
N LYS A 70 8.32 13.58 10.92
CA LYS A 70 9.33 12.56 11.19
C LYS A 70 8.83 11.64 12.29
N ARG A 71 8.98 10.35 12.06
CA ARG A 71 8.58 9.36 13.04
C ARG A 71 9.57 8.23 13.14
#